data_acab9ed8ea7a9eb2a1a6ba3a4e513789
#
_entry.id   acab9ed8ea7a9eb2a1a6ba3a4e513789
#
_cell.length_a   1.000
_cell.length_b   1.000
_cell.length_c   1.000
_cell.angle_alpha   90.00
_cell.angle_beta   90.00
_cell.angle_gamma   90.00
#
_symmetry.space_group_name_H-M   'P 1'
#
loop_
_entity.id
_entity.type
_entity.pdbx_description
1 polymer ?
#
loop_
_entity_poly.entity_id
_entity_poly.type
_entity_poly.pdbx_seq_one_letter_code
_entity_poly.pdbx_strand_id
1 'polypeptide(L)'
;ASLPEYLEPSEVNVLIRAAPRGQARLIMLVQWRAGLRISEALALEVADLALDGDRPALKVRHGKGGKDRVVPMHPELAAGLHNFLAFSNVRRGPIFDASRSTAWRWVKDALARTEVLGAIPPGRKVGTHALRHSAARHWLASGVPINVVSRWLGHASIQTTLVYLEILPDPTGHMDRVP
;
A
#
# COMPACT_ATOMS: atom_id res chain seq x y z
N ALA A 1 3.66 -13.45 -19.35
CA ALA A 1 3.85 -12.37 -18.38
C ALA A 1 4.11 -12.98 -17.00
N SER A 2 5.06 -12.42 -16.26
CA SER A 2 5.33 -12.85 -14.90
C SER A 2 4.21 -12.37 -13.96
N LEU A 3 3.90 -13.18 -12.94
CA LEU A 3 2.96 -12.78 -11.90
C LEU A 3 3.52 -11.61 -11.08
N PRO A 4 2.66 -10.73 -10.53
CA PRO A 4 3.11 -9.64 -9.67
C PRO A 4 3.85 -10.16 -8.44
N GLU A 5 4.94 -9.51 -8.08
CA GLU A 5 5.64 -9.79 -6.84
C GLU A 5 4.84 -9.24 -5.67
N TYR A 6 4.68 -10.04 -4.63
CA TYR A 6 3.94 -9.66 -3.44
C TYR A 6 4.55 -10.28 -2.19
N LEU A 7 4.18 -9.72 -1.05
CA LEU A 7 4.49 -10.24 0.28
C LEU A 7 3.20 -10.65 0.99
N GLU A 8 3.28 -11.67 1.83
CA GLU A 8 2.18 -12.01 2.74
C GLU A 8 2.03 -10.92 3.82
N PRO A 9 0.83 -10.76 4.41
CA PRO A 9 0.62 -9.72 5.44
C PRO A 9 1.62 -9.75 6.58
N SER A 10 2.00 -10.94 7.05
CA SER A 10 3.01 -11.09 8.10
C SER A 10 4.38 -10.59 7.66
N GLU A 11 4.75 -10.85 6.41
CA GLU A 11 6.01 -10.37 5.82
C GLU A 11 6.00 -8.84 5.65
N VAL A 12 4.87 -8.27 5.23
CA VAL A 12 4.71 -6.81 5.13
C VAL A 12 4.93 -6.15 6.48
N ASN A 13 4.32 -6.69 7.54
CA ASN A 13 4.46 -6.15 8.89
C ASN A 13 5.90 -6.16 9.36
N VAL A 14 6.62 -7.26 9.12
CA VAL A 14 8.04 -7.38 9.48
C VAL A 14 8.88 -6.38 8.70
N LEU A 15 8.62 -6.24 7.41
CA LEU A 15 9.34 -5.30 6.54
C LEU A 15 9.18 -3.86 7.03
N ILE A 16 7.96 -3.43 7.30
CA ILE A 16 7.67 -2.07 7.78
C ILE A 16 8.37 -1.80 9.12
N ARG A 17 8.34 -2.76 10.04
CA ARG A 17 9.03 -2.64 11.33
C ARG A 17 10.54 -2.52 11.20
N ALA A 18 11.13 -3.14 10.19
CA ALA A 18 12.56 -3.09 9.93
C ALA A 18 13.01 -1.75 9.31
N ALA A 19 12.09 -0.97 8.78
CA ALA A 19 12.38 0.35 8.22
C ALA A 19 12.62 1.39 9.33
N PRO A 20 13.39 2.46 9.05
CA PRO A 20 13.52 3.58 9.98
C PRO A 20 12.16 4.16 10.37
N ARG A 21 12.04 4.62 11.60
CA ARG A 21 10.81 5.29 12.06
C ARG A 21 10.57 6.60 11.31
N GLY A 22 9.33 7.05 11.30
CA GLY A 22 8.94 8.28 10.64
C GLY A 22 8.51 8.06 9.20
N GLN A 23 9.01 8.87 8.27
CA GLN A 23 8.57 8.85 6.87
C GLN A 23 8.67 7.48 6.21
N ALA A 24 9.78 6.77 6.44
CA ALA A 24 10.02 5.48 5.79
C ALA A 24 8.89 4.49 6.06
N ARG A 25 8.53 4.31 7.32
CA ARG A 25 7.43 3.41 7.71
C ARG A 25 6.09 3.88 7.20
N LEU A 26 5.83 5.18 7.26
CA LEU A 26 4.54 5.73 6.85
C LEU A 26 4.33 5.64 5.34
N ILE A 27 5.36 5.90 4.54
CA ILE A 27 5.30 5.72 3.09
C ILE A 27 4.96 4.26 2.75
N MET A 28 5.63 3.31 3.39
CA MET A 28 5.37 1.89 3.19
C MET A 28 3.94 1.52 3.64
N LEU A 29 3.48 2.09 4.74
CA LEU A 29 2.12 1.87 5.25
C LEU A 29 1.06 2.41 4.29
N VAL A 30 1.28 3.58 3.71
CA VAL A 30 0.40 4.16 2.68
C VAL A 30 0.28 3.21 1.48
N GLN A 31 1.39 2.67 1.01
CA GLN A 31 1.37 1.72 -0.10
C GLN A 31 0.66 0.41 0.27
N TRP A 32 0.89 -0.08 1.48
CA TRP A 32 0.28 -1.32 1.98
C TRP A 32 -1.21 -1.18 2.27
N ARG A 33 -1.63 -0.11 2.93
CA ARG A 33 -3.02 0.05 3.38
C ARG A 33 -3.91 0.81 2.41
N ALA A 34 -3.33 1.61 1.51
CA ALA A 34 -4.10 2.36 0.50
C ALA A 34 -3.75 1.94 -0.94
N GLY A 35 -2.77 1.08 -1.13
CA GLY A 35 -2.41 0.55 -2.44
C GLY A 35 -1.82 1.58 -3.39
N LEU A 36 -1.27 2.69 -2.90
CA LEU A 36 -0.76 3.75 -3.75
C LEU A 36 0.53 3.36 -4.46
N ARG A 37 0.71 3.90 -5.67
CA ARG A 37 2.01 3.91 -6.32
C ARG A 37 2.97 4.78 -5.52
N ILE A 38 4.28 4.51 -5.58
CA ILE A 38 5.26 5.29 -4.82
C ILE A 38 5.17 6.78 -5.15
N SER A 39 5.01 7.13 -6.42
CA SER A 39 4.86 8.53 -6.84
C SER A 39 3.60 9.18 -6.26
N GLU A 40 2.51 8.43 -6.18
CA GLU A 40 1.25 8.91 -5.58
C GLU A 40 1.40 9.12 -4.07
N ALA A 41 2.07 8.19 -3.39
CA ALA A 41 2.33 8.30 -1.96
C ALA A 41 3.18 9.54 -1.64
N LEU A 42 4.26 9.75 -2.40
CA LEU A 42 5.16 10.89 -2.20
C LEU A 42 4.51 12.24 -2.54
N ALA A 43 3.48 12.23 -3.39
CA ALA A 43 2.76 13.44 -3.78
C ALA A 43 1.63 13.82 -2.81
N LEU A 44 1.34 13.02 -1.80
CA LEU A 44 0.27 13.30 -0.83
C LEU A 44 0.53 14.60 -0.09
N GLU A 45 -0.53 15.38 0.04
CA GLU A 45 -0.58 16.61 0.83
C GLU A 45 -1.57 16.47 1.98
N VAL A 46 -1.42 17.30 2.99
CA VAL A 46 -2.33 17.31 4.15
C VAL A 46 -3.78 17.51 3.70
N ALA A 47 -4.01 18.36 2.71
CA ALA A 47 -5.34 18.62 2.16
C ALA A 47 -6.00 17.41 1.50
N ASP A 48 -5.22 16.39 1.14
CA ASP A 48 -5.75 15.16 0.55
C ASP A 48 -6.33 14.20 1.59
N LEU A 49 -6.13 14.46 2.87
CA LEU A 49 -6.53 13.57 3.97
C LEU A 49 -7.83 14.02 4.61
N ALA A 50 -8.76 13.09 4.79
CA ALA A 50 -9.94 13.23 5.63
C ALA A 50 -9.79 12.25 6.79
N LEU A 51 -9.17 12.69 7.87
CA LEU A 51 -8.84 11.85 9.02
C LEU A 51 -9.94 11.81 10.08
N ASP A 52 -10.75 12.87 10.13
CA ASP A 52 -11.80 13.00 11.14
C ASP A 52 -13.10 12.34 10.65
N GLY A 53 -13.87 11.79 11.60
CA GLY A 53 -15.14 11.13 11.31
C GLY A 53 -15.04 9.62 11.27
N ASP A 54 -16.18 8.98 10.99
CA ASP A 54 -16.32 7.52 11.07
C ASP A 54 -15.67 6.76 9.92
N ARG A 55 -15.39 7.45 8.82
CA ARG A 55 -14.85 6.84 7.60
C ARG A 55 -13.69 7.65 7.04
N PRO A 56 -12.50 7.55 7.66
CA PRO A 56 -11.32 8.24 7.14
C PRO A 56 -11.03 7.79 5.71
N ALA A 57 -10.59 8.75 4.90
CA ALA A 57 -10.27 8.49 3.49
C ALA A 57 -9.15 9.43 3.03
N LEU A 58 -8.50 9.06 1.94
CA LEU A 58 -7.54 9.93 1.28
C LEU A 58 -7.89 10.08 -0.20
N LYS A 59 -7.56 11.24 -0.73
CA LYS A 59 -7.69 11.53 -2.16
C LYS A 59 -6.34 11.32 -2.84
N VAL A 60 -6.35 10.53 -3.89
CA VAL A 60 -5.19 10.36 -4.75
C VAL A 60 -5.40 11.26 -5.97
N ARG A 61 -4.61 12.31 -6.05
CA ARG A 61 -4.65 13.20 -7.20
C ARG A 61 -3.96 12.52 -8.37
N HIS A 62 -4.64 12.48 -9.49
CA HIS A 62 -4.09 11.92 -10.70
C HIS A 62 -3.42 13.02 -11.53
N GLY A 63 -2.19 12.78 -11.97
CA GLY A 63 -1.49 13.69 -12.89
C GLY A 63 -2.18 13.77 -14.26
N LYS A 64 -1.46 14.01 -15.31
CA LYS A 64 -1.98 14.25 -16.66
C LYS A 64 -3.10 13.29 -17.09
N GLY A 65 -4.28 13.85 -17.40
CA GLY A 65 -5.37 13.17 -18.10
C GLY A 65 -6.13 12.13 -17.32
N GLY A 66 -5.81 11.92 -16.04
CA GLY A 66 -6.50 10.95 -15.19
C GLY A 66 -7.53 11.61 -14.28
N LYS A 67 -8.30 10.77 -13.60
CA LYS A 67 -9.27 11.19 -12.61
C LYS A 67 -8.70 11.02 -11.20
N ASP A 68 -9.00 11.95 -10.33
CA ASP A 68 -8.77 11.77 -8.90
C ASP A 68 -9.60 10.59 -8.39
N ARG A 69 -9.10 9.90 -7.39
CA ARG A 69 -9.84 8.84 -6.73
C ARG A 69 -9.77 8.98 -5.22
N VAL A 70 -10.76 8.43 -4.54
CA VAL A 70 -10.80 8.39 -3.08
C VAL A 70 -10.62 6.95 -2.63
N VAL A 71 -9.70 6.76 -1.70
CA VAL A 71 -9.44 5.44 -1.12
C VAL A 71 -9.78 5.51 0.37
N PRO A 72 -10.66 4.63 0.86
CA PRO A 72 -10.92 4.56 2.31
C PRO A 72 -9.66 4.12 3.05
N MET A 73 -9.47 4.66 4.23
CA MET A 73 -8.31 4.34 5.05
C MET A 73 -8.60 3.22 6.04
N HIS A 74 -7.73 2.22 6.05
CA HIS A 74 -7.66 1.29 7.16
C HIS A 74 -7.35 2.06 8.46
N PRO A 75 -7.92 1.66 9.62
CA PRO A 75 -7.66 2.35 10.90
C PRO A 75 -6.19 2.52 11.26
N GLU A 76 -5.36 1.53 10.93
CA GLU A 76 -3.91 1.59 11.15
C GLU A 76 -3.27 2.75 10.38
N LEU A 77 -3.67 2.95 9.11
CA LEU A 77 -3.16 4.05 8.29
C LEU A 77 -3.63 5.40 8.83
N ALA A 78 -4.90 5.53 9.17
CA ALA A 78 -5.44 6.77 9.73
C ALA A 78 -4.72 7.17 11.01
N ALA A 79 -4.49 6.22 11.91
CA ALA A 79 -3.75 6.45 13.14
C ALA A 79 -2.28 6.82 12.87
N GLY A 80 -1.64 6.14 11.95
CA GLY A 80 -0.25 6.42 11.56
C GLY A 80 -0.07 7.83 10.99
N LEU A 81 -0.98 8.25 10.12
CA LEU A 81 -0.98 9.60 9.54
C LEU A 81 -1.24 10.65 10.61
N HIS A 82 -2.23 10.43 11.45
CA HIS A 82 -2.56 11.35 12.53
C HIS A 82 -1.37 11.58 13.46
N ASN A 83 -0.73 10.51 13.91
CA ASN A 83 0.44 10.58 14.77
C ASN A 83 1.63 11.27 14.09
N PHE A 84 1.89 10.92 12.84
CA PHE A 84 2.99 11.52 12.08
C PHE A 84 2.81 13.04 11.95
N LEU A 85 1.61 13.50 11.59
CA LEU A 85 1.34 14.93 11.46
C LEU A 85 1.49 15.65 12.78
N ALA A 86 1.06 15.03 13.87
CA ALA A 86 1.21 15.61 15.21
C ALA A 86 2.69 15.77 15.61
N PHE A 87 3.52 14.75 15.35
CA PHE A 87 4.94 14.76 15.71
C PHE A 87 5.79 15.64 14.78
N SER A 88 5.51 15.61 13.49
CA SER A 88 6.29 16.36 12.50
C SER A 88 5.91 17.83 12.43
N ASN A 89 4.82 18.20 13.04
CA ASN A 89 4.26 19.56 12.98
C ASN A 89 3.93 20.06 11.58
N VAL A 90 3.69 19.12 10.65
CA VAL A 90 3.24 19.44 9.29
C VAL A 90 1.76 19.80 9.33
N ARG A 91 1.40 21.00 8.94
CA ARG A 91 0.03 21.52 8.99
C ARG A 91 -0.60 21.68 7.61
N ARG A 92 0.19 21.80 6.58
CA ARG A 92 -0.26 22.01 5.19
C ARG A 92 0.84 21.63 4.21
N GLY A 93 0.46 21.43 2.96
CA GLY A 93 1.37 21.06 1.90
C GLY A 93 1.80 19.60 1.95
N PRO A 94 2.95 19.28 1.35
CA PRO A 94 3.43 17.90 1.27
C PRO A 94 3.63 17.26 2.64
N ILE A 95 3.21 16.02 2.76
CA ILE A 95 3.41 15.22 3.98
C ILE A 95 4.84 14.70 4.04
N PHE A 96 5.39 14.31 2.90
CA PHE A 96 6.71 13.71 2.78
C PHE A 96 7.65 14.60 1.99
N ASP A 97 8.92 14.59 2.37
CA ASP A 97 9.99 15.29 1.66
C ASP A 97 11.00 14.34 1.00
N ALA A 98 10.83 13.04 1.21
CA ALA A 98 11.70 12.03 0.65
C ALA A 98 11.58 11.95 -0.88
N SER A 99 12.71 11.72 -1.54
CA SER A 99 12.72 11.41 -2.97
C SER A 99 12.33 9.96 -3.22
N ARG A 100 11.98 9.64 -4.47
CA ARG A 100 11.69 8.28 -4.90
C ARG A 100 12.87 7.34 -4.66
N SER A 101 14.08 7.77 -4.95
CA SER A 101 15.30 6.98 -4.73
C SER A 101 15.56 6.74 -3.25
N THR A 102 15.30 7.71 -2.39
CA THR A 102 15.41 7.54 -0.94
C THR A 102 14.39 6.53 -0.42
N ALA A 103 13.13 6.64 -0.84
CA ALA A 103 12.09 5.70 -0.46
C ALA A 103 12.42 4.26 -0.90
N TRP A 104 12.95 4.10 -2.11
CA TRP A 104 13.42 2.82 -2.63
C TRP A 104 14.54 2.23 -1.76
N ARG A 105 15.53 3.03 -1.42
CA ARG A 105 16.63 2.61 -0.56
C ARG A 105 16.17 2.15 0.81
N TRP A 106 15.17 2.81 1.41
CA TRP A 106 14.60 2.40 2.68
C TRP A 106 13.96 1.01 2.60
N VAL A 107 13.25 0.72 1.52
CA VAL A 107 12.66 -0.61 1.30
C VAL A 107 13.76 -1.67 1.17
N LYS A 108 14.78 -1.39 0.38
CA LYS A 108 15.91 -2.32 0.20
C LYS A 108 16.67 -2.59 1.50
N ASP A 109 16.94 -1.56 2.27
CA ASP A 109 17.63 -1.71 3.54
C ASP A 109 16.79 -2.49 4.57
N ALA A 110 15.49 -2.22 4.61
CA ALA A 110 14.55 -2.97 5.45
C ALA A 110 14.51 -4.45 5.05
N LEU A 111 14.43 -4.72 3.75
CA LEU A 111 14.44 -6.09 3.23
C LEU A 111 15.71 -6.84 3.63
N ALA A 112 16.87 -6.21 3.47
CA ALA A 112 18.16 -6.80 3.87
C ALA A 112 18.18 -7.16 5.36
N ARG A 113 17.66 -6.30 6.23
CA ARG A 113 17.56 -6.59 7.66
C ARG A 113 16.64 -7.77 7.96
N THR A 114 15.51 -7.87 7.29
CA THR A 114 14.56 -8.97 7.48
C THR A 114 15.12 -10.31 6.99
N GLU A 115 15.92 -10.30 5.91
CA GLU A 115 16.61 -11.48 5.42
C GLU A 115 17.65 -11.98 6.44
N VAL A 116 18.44 -11.06 7.01
CA VAL A 116 19.41 -11.41 8.04
C VAL A 116 18.77 -12.03 9.27
N LEU A 117 17.57 -11.53 9.65
CA LEU A 117 16.81 -12.08 10.78
C LEU A 117 16.03 -13.35 10.43
N GLY A 118 16.04 -13.78 9.16
CA GLY A 118 15.29 -14.95 8.71
C GLY A 118 13.79 -14.76 8.66
N ALA A 119 13.32 -13.52 8.76
CA ALA A 119 11.88 -13.23 8.76
C ALA A 119 11.27 -13.22 7.36
N ILE A 120 12.06 -12.88 6.35
CA ILE A 120 11.69 -13.00 4.93
C ILE A 120 12.77 -13.86 4.27
N PRO A 121 12.39 -14.89 3.48
CA PRO A 121 13.37 -15.74 2.81
C PRO A 121 14.28 -14.92 1.88
N PRO A 122 15.57 -15.24 1.81
CA PRO A 122 16.50 -14.55 0.89
C PRO A 122 16.08 -14.77 -0.56
N GLY A 123 16.41 -13.79 -1.41
CA GLY A 123 16.12 -13.85 -2.84
C GLY A 123 14.71 -13.40 -3.23
N ARG A 124 13.89 -12.97 -2.28
CA ARG A 124 12.59 -12.38 -2.59
C ARG A 124 12.79 -11.04 -3.31
N LYS A 125 12.13 -10.89 -4.43
CA LYS A 125 12.16 -9.63 -5.16
C LYS A 125 11.10 -8.69 -4.62
N VAL A 126 11.51 -7.59 -4.02
CA VAL A 126 10.63 -6.58 -3.46
C VAL A 126 10.98 -5.24 -4.12
N GLY A 127 10.22 -4.93 -5.16
CA GLY A 127 10.33 -3.65 -5.87
C GLY A 127 9.43 -2.57 -5.28
N THR A 128 9.43 -1.40 -5.93
CA THR A 128 8.62 -0.26 -5.50
C THR A 128 7.11 -0.52 -5.59
N HIS A 129 6.69 -1.54 -6.34
CA HIS A 129 5.28 -1.92 -6.50
C HIS A 129 4.84 -3.09 -5.62
N ALA A 130 5.78 -3.77 -4.96
CA ALA A 130 5.46 -4.98 -4.21
C ALA A 130 4.44 -4.75 -3.08
N LEU A 131 4.54 -3.64 -2.36
CA LEU A 131 3.58 -3.31 -1.30
C LEU A 131 2.19 -3.01 -1.86
N ARG A 132 2.11 -2.34 -3.00
CA ARG A 132 0.84 -2.11 -3.71
C ARG A 132 0.24 -3.43 -4.21
N HIS A 133 1.04 -4.31 -4.78
CA HIS A 133 0.58 -5.65 -5.19
C HIS A 133 0.10 -6.47 -3.99
N SER A 134 0.80 -6.37 -2.88
CA SER A 134 0.42 -7.02 -1.63
C SER A 134 -0.92 -6.50 -1.11
N ALA A 135 -1.16 -5.19 -1.19
CA ALA A 135 -2.44 -4.58 -0.84
C ALA A 135 -3.58 -5.12 -1.69
N ALA A 136 -3.42 -5.12 -3.01
CA ALA A 136 -4.43 -5.60 -3.95
C ALA A 136 -4.79 -7.06 -3.68
N ARG A 137 -3.78 -7.91 -3.53
CA ARG A 137 -3.97 -9.33 -3.21
C ARG A 137 -4.70 -9.52 -1.88
N HIS A 138 -4.28 -8.79 -0.85
CA HIS A 138 -4.87 -8.89 0.48
C HIS A 138 -6.35 -8.48 0.47
N TRP A 139 -6.69 -7.40 -0.21
CA TRP A 139 -8.08 -6.97 -0.33
C TRP A 139 -8.96 -8.03 -1.01
N LEU A 140 -8.49 -8.59 -2.13
CA LEU A 140 -9.21 -9.66 -2.82
C LEU A 140 -9.34 -10.90 -1.94
N ALA A 141 -8.28 -11.30 -1.26
CA ALA A 141 -8.30 -12.43 -0.33
C ALA A 141 -9.23 -12.20 0.85
N SER A 142 -9.43 -10.93 1.24
CA SER A 142 -10.35 -10.53 2.31
C SER A 142 -11.81 -10.42 1.85
N GLY A 143 -12.10 -10.66 0.57
CA GLY A 143 -13.45 -10.64 0.03
C GLY A 143 -13.90 -9.31 -0.56
N VAL A 144 -13.00 -8.34 -0.73
CA VAL A 144 -13.35 -7.09 -1.41
C VAL A 144 -13.60 -7.38 -2.89
N PRO A 145 -14.75 -6.96 -3.46
CA PRO A 145 -15.04 -7.20 -4.87
C PRO A 145 -13.98 -6.61 -5.80
N ILE A 146 -13.68 -7.31 -6.89
CA ILE A 146 -12.61 -6.91 -7.81
C ILE A 146 -12.83 -5.54 -8.44
N ASN A 147 -14.08 -5.17 -8.71
CA ASN A 147 -14.40 -3.83 -9.24
C ASN A 147 -14.08 -2.72 -8.23
N VAL A 148 -14.24 -3.00 -6.94
CA VAL A 148 -13.89 -2.06 -5.87
C VAL A 148 -12.37 -1.96 -5.75
N VAL A 149 -11.65 -3.08 -5.74
CA VAL A 149 -10.18 -3.11 -5.72
C VAL A 149 -9.61 -2.35 -6.91
N SER A 150 -10.14 -2.60 -8.10
CA SER A 150 -9.74 -1.90 -9.32
C SER A 150 -9.89 -0.39 -9.20
N ARG A 151 -11.00 0.06 -8.62
CA ARG A 151 -11.27 1.48 -8.40
C ARG A 151 -10.33 2.11 -7.38
N TRP A 152 -10.06 1.41 -6.27
CA TRP A 152 -9.11 1.90 -5.26
C TRP A 152 -7.68 2.00 -5.80
N LEU A 153 -7.29 1.05 -6.67
CA LEU A 153 -5.97 1.08 -7.31
C LEU A 153 -5.88 2.12 -8.45
N GLY A 154 -7.02 2.62 -8.93
CA GLY A 154 -7.05 3.58 -10.02
C GLY A 154 -6.78 2.96 -11.38
N HIS A 155 -7.10 1.68 -11.57
CA HIS A 155 -6.98 1.03 -12.87
C HIS A 155 -8.08 1.51 -13.83
N ALA A 156 -7.67 1.92 -15.04
CA ALA A 156 -8.61 2.34 -16.08
C ALA A 156 -9.47 1.15 -16.57
N SER A 157 -8.94 -0.07 -16.45
CA SER A 157 -9.63 -1.30 -16.85
C SER A 157 -9.49 -2.34 -15.74
N ILE A 158 -10.57 -3.08 -15.50
CA ILE A 158 -10.58 -4.20 -14.56
C ILE A 158 -9.62 -5.31 -14.98
N GLN A 159 -9.29 -5.40 -16.27
CA GLN A 159 -8.33 -6.38 -16.79
C GLN A 159 -6.99 -6.30 -16.07
N THR A 160 -6.54 -5.09 -15.75
CA THR A 160 -5.28 -4.88 -15.02
C THR A 160 -5.34 -5.46 -13.60
N THR A 161 -6.52 -5.49 -12.99
CA THR A 161 -6.71 -6.04 -11.64
C THR A 161 -6.88 -7.56 -11.65
N LEU A 162 -7.37 -8.14 -12.75
CA LEU A 162 -7.62 -9.59 -12.84
C LEU A 162 -6.38 -10.43 -12.57
N VAL A 163 -5.19 -9.91 -12.87
CA VAL A 163 -3.92 -10.62 -12.64
C VAL A 163 -3.75 -11.04 -11.18
N TYR A 164 -4.31 -10.29 -10.24
CA TYR A 164 -4.20 -10.61 -8.81
C TYR A 164 -5.02 -11.82 -8.39
N LEU A 165 -6.02 -12.23 -9.17
CA LEU A 165 -6.80 -13.44 -8.90
C LEU A 165 -5.95 -14.69 -9.02
N GLU A 166 -4.90 -14.67 -9.85
CA GLU A 166 -4.01 -15.82 -10.07
C GLU A 166 -3.13 -16.10 -8.86
N ILE A 167 -2.94 -15.13 -7.98
CA ILE A 167 -2.09 -15.26 -6.80
C ILE A 167 -2.88 -15.39 -5.49
N LEU A 168 -4.20 -15.60 -5.57
CA LEU A 168 -5.01 -15.87 -4.39
C LEU A 168 -4.72 -17.28 -3.86
N PRO A 169 -4.72 -17.46 -2.52
CA PRO A 169 -4.26 -18.70 -1.91
C PRO A 169 -5.17 -19.92 -2.13
N ASP A 170 -6.48 -19.72 -2.29
CA ASP A 170 -7.44 -20.81 -2.47
C ASP A 170 -8.66 -20.36 -3.25
N PRO A 171 -8.63 -20.53 -4.60
CA PRO A 171 -9.82 -20.27 -5.42
C PRO A 171 -10.94 -21.30 -5.18
N THR A 172 -10.65 -22.49 -4.63
CA THR A 172 -11.65 -23.52 -4.43
C THR A 172 -12.51 -23.29 -3.19
N GLY A 173 -12.01 -22.62 -2.17
CA GLY A 173 -12.75 -22.28 -0.96
C GLY A 173 -13.99 -21.44 -1.20
N HIS A 174 -14.08 -20.79 -2.35
CA HIS A 174 -15.26 -20.01 -2.72
C HIS A 174 -16.48 -20.87 -3.02
N MET A 175 -16.29 -22.08 -3.54
CA MET A 175 -17.40 -22.99 -3.85
C MET A 175 -18.12 -23.44 -2.58
N ASP A 176 -17.41 -23.59 -1.49
CA ASP A 176 -17.98 -24.01 -0.20
C ASP A 176 -18.98 -22.99 0.37
N ARG A 177 -18.96 -21.75 -0.15
CA ARG A 177 -19.87 -20.68 0.24
C ARG A 177 -21.13 -20.62 -0.62
N VAL A 178 -21.18 -21.40 -1.67
CA VAL A 178 -22.35 -21.45 -2.57
C VAL A 178 -23.38 -22.37 -1.94
N PRO A 179 -24.61 -21.87 -1.66
CA PRO A 179 -25.67 -22.68 -1.08
C PRO A 179 -26.16 -23.81 -1.99
#